data_38a49ee38fa2d9aad49e47be131f4d98
#
_entry.id   38a49ee38fa2d9aad49e47be131f4d98
#
_cell.length_a   1.000
_cell.length_b   1.000
_cell.length_c   1.000
_cell.angle_alpha   90.00
_cell.angle_beta   90.00
_cell.angle_gamma   90.00
#
_symmetry.space_group_name_H-M   'P 1'
#
loop_
_entity.id
_entity.type
_entity.pdbx_description
1 polymer ?
#
loop_
_entity_poly.entity_id
_entity_poly.type
_entity_poly.pdbx_seq_one_letter_code
_entity_poly.pdbx_strand_id
1 'polypeptide(L)'
;KISKCPNAVMKVGGAQQRVGAWEPPFHNNLRQSPIGSTELCDLLYERYIYAIEAFGPDRCMFESNFPVDKECVSYRTLWNMFKLVAKRAGLSTSEKTAVFSRTAQQVYRLN
;
A
#
# COMPACT_ATOMS: atom_id res chain seq x y z
N LYS A 1 17.74 -12.00 -2.91
CA LYS A 1 16.79 -10.89 -2.69
C LYS A 1 15.78 -11.34 -1.64
N ILE A 2 15.32 -10.42 -0.77
CA ILE A 2 14.49 -10.72 0.42
C ILE A 2 13.20 -11.47 0.09
N SER A 3 12.56 -11.18 -1.05
CA SER A 3 11.34 -11.88 -1.48
C SER A 3 11.49 -13.40 -1.66
N LYS A 4 12.73 -13.89 -1.82
CA LYS A 4 13.03 -15.32 -1.91
C LYS A 4 13.13 -16.01 -0.55
N CYS A 5 13.17 -15.24 0.54
CA CYS A 5 13.18 -15.80 1.89
C CYS A 5 11.74 -16.16 2.31
N PRO A 6 11.43 -17.44 2.56
CA PRO A 6 10.04 -17.85 2.81
C PRO A 6 9.45 -17.30 4.12
N ASN A 7 10.31 -16.91 5.04
CA ASN A 7 9.92 -16.31 6.33
C ASN A 7 9.81 -14.77 6.29
N ALA A 8 10.05 -14.15 5.13
CA ALA A 8 9.91 -12.70 4.97
C ALA A 8 8.50 -12.36 4.48
N VAL A 9 7.90 -11.35 5.10
CA VAL A 9 6.62 -10.76 4.70
C VAL A 9 6.80 -9.28 4.36
N MET A 10 5.91 -8.73 3.56
CA MET A 10 5.98 -7.36 3.08
C MET A 10 4.81 -6.53 3.59
N LYS A 11 5.11 -5.45 4.27
CA LYS A 11 4.14 -4.39 4.56
C LYS A 11 4.11 -3.44 3.38
N VAL A 12 2.96 -3.35 2.74
CA VAL A 12 2.75 -2.57 1.52
C VAL A 12 2.09 -1.25 1.89
N GLY A 13 2.89 -0.20 2.02
CA GLY A 13 2.45 1.13 2.41
C GLY A 13 3.63 2.10 2.50
N GLY A 14 3.35 3.37 2.80
CA GLY A 14 4.35 4.39 3.02
C GLY A 14 5.10 4.90 1.78
N ALA A 15 4.72 4.48 0.57
CA ALA A 15 5.42 4.86 -0.66
C ALA A 15 5.28 6.35 -1.01
N GLN A 16 4.36 7.04 -0.39
CA GLN A 16 4.14 8.49 -0.53
C GLN A 16 5.03 9.34 0.39
N GLN A 17 5.84 8.70 1.24
CA GLN A 17 6.76 9.40 2.14
C GLN A 17 7.92 10.05 1.38
N ARG A 18 8.45 11.14 1.95
CA ARG A 18 9.74 11.71 1.53
C ARG A 18 10.86 10.75 1.91
N VAL A 19 11.24 9.88 0.98
CA VAL A 19 12.42 9.03 1.15
C VAL A 19 13.42 9.35 0.05
N GLY A 20 14.55 9.92 0.43
CA GLY A 20 15.61 10.27 -0.51
C GLY A 20 15.27 11.47 -1.41
N ALA A 21 15.61 11.39 -2.68
CA ALA A 21 15.40 12.46 -3.66
C ALA A 21 13.95 12.57 -4.18
N TRP A 22 13.01 11.88 -3.55
CA TRP A 22 11.63 11.91 -3.99
C TRP A 22 10.86 13.09 -3.39
N GLU A 23 10.73 14.15 -4.16
CA GLU A 23 9.85 15.26 -3.86
C GLU A 23 8.42 14.83 -4.17
N PRO A 24 7.57 14.62 -3.17
CA PRO A 24 6.23 14.15 -3.46
C PRO A 24 5.39 15.23 -4.10
N PRO A 25 4.79 14.96 -5.26
CA PRO A 25 3.67 15.77 -5.74
C PRO A 25 2.45 15.67 -4.80
N PHE A 26 2.61 14.98 -3.67
CA PHE A 26 1.56 14.60 -2.74
C PHE A 26 1.44 15.51 -1.52
N HIS A 27 2.38 16.42 -1.29
CA HIS A 27 2.27 17.33 -0.15
C HIS A 27 1.02 18.18 -0.28
N ASN A 28 0.06 17.97 0.60
CA ASN A 28 -1.18 18.76 0.63
C ASN A 28 -0.92 20.26 0.62
N ASN A 29 0.19 20.70 1.24
CA ASN A 29 0.60 22.12 1.29
C ASN A 29 1.07 22.69 -0.06
N LEU A 30 1.41 21.83 -1.03
CA LEU A 30 1.85 22.23 -2.38
C LEU A 30 0.77 22.05 -3.44
N ARG A 31 -0.41 21.55 -3.04
CA ARG A 31 -1.53 21.29 -3.96
C ARG A 31 -2.64 22.31 -3.73
N GLN A 32 -3.32 22.68 -4.81
CA GLN A 32 -4.53 23.50 -4.74
C GLN A 32 -5.72 22.72 -4.16
N SER A 33 -5.71 21.39 -4.27
CA SER A 33 -6.71 20.49 -3.70
C SER A 33 -6.09 19.19 -3.21
N PRO A 34 -6.68 18.52 -2.19
CA PRO A 34 -6.22 17.21 -1.74
C PRO A 34 -6.24 16.18 -2.87
N ILE A 35 -5.25 15.28 -2.87
CA ILE A 35 -5.20 14.18 -3.84
C ILE A 35 -6.36 13.21 -3.64
N GLY A 36 -6.98 12.77 -4.74
CA GLY A 36 -7.99 11.71 -4.73
C GLY A 36 -7.39 10.31 -4.82
N SER A 37 -8.18 9.30 -4.49
CA SER A 37 -7.74 7.89 -4.48
C SER A 37 -7.36 7.37 -5.87
N THR A 38 -8.03 7.80 -6.93
CA THR A 38 -7.72 7.39 -8.31
C THR A 38 -6.37 7.93 -8.75
N GLU A 39 -6.12 9.23 -8.57
CA GLU A 39 -4.85 9.86 -8.89
C GLU A 39 -3.71 9.23 -8.07
N LEU A 40 -3.93 9.01 -6.78
CA LEU A 40 -2.94 8.36 -5.91
C LEU A 40 -2.63 6.93 -6.38
N CYS A 41 -3.65 6.17 -6.79
CA CYS A 41 -3.47 4.84 -7.37
C CYS A 41 -2.64 4.91 -8.66
N ASP A 42 -2.93 5.81 -9.57
CA ASP A 42 -2.18 5.95 -10.82
C ASP A 42 -0.68 6.22 -10.57
N LEU A 43 -0.38 7.02 -9.57
CA LEU A 43 1.00 7.36 -9.21
C LEU A 43 1.77 6.24 -8.50
N LEU A 44 1.10 5.40 -7.72
CA LEU A 44 1.75 4.42 -6.83
C LEU A 44 1.58 2.97 -7.27
N TYR A 45 0.68 2.69 -8.22
CA TYR A 45 0.30 1.33 -8.62
C TYR A 45 1.50 0.45 -8.93
N GLU A 46 2.39 0.90 -9.80
CA GLU A 46 3.55 0.11 -10.25
C GLU A 46 4.46 -0.33 -9.10
N ARG A 47 4.59 0.50 -8.08
CA ARG A 47 5.43 0.20 -6.91
C ARG A 47 4.79 -0.85 -6.03
N TYR A 48 3.49 -0.73 -5.81
CA TYR A 48 2.75 -1.64 -4.94
C TYR A 48 2.54 -2.99 -5.61
N ILE A 49 2.20 -3.02 -6.90
CA ILE A 49 2.04 -4.29 -7.63
C ILE A 49 3.37 -5.04 -7.73
N TYR A 50 4.48 -4.36 -7.95
CA TYR A 50 5.81 -4.97 -7.95
C TYR A 50 6.09 -5.70 -6.62
N ALA A 51 5.77 -5.08 -5.49
CA ALA A 51 5.95 -5.69 -4.18
C ALA A 51 5.04 -6.91 -3.99
N ILE A 52 3.76 -6.80 -4.36
CA ILE A 52 2.77 -7.88 -4.23
C ILE A 52 3.14 -9.07 -5.13
N GLU A 53 3.59 -8.84 -6.36
CA GLU A 53 4.04 -9.89 -7.27
C GLU A 53 5.33 -10.57 -6.78
N ALA A 54 6.26 -9.79 -6.23
CA ALA A 54 7.53 -10.32 -5.75
C ALA A 54 7.39 -11.24 -4.53
N PHE A 55 6.48 -10.91 -3.60
CA PHE A 55 6.26 -11.67 -2.37
C PHE A 55 5.09 -12.64 -2.47
N GLY A 56 4.12 -12.36 -3.31
CA GLY A 56 2.82 -13.02 -3.36
C GLY A 56 1.83 -12.45 -2.35
N PRO A 57 0.51 -12.46 -2.66
CA PRO A 57 -0.53 -11.87 -1.81
C PRO A 57 -0.56 -12.43 -0.38
N ASP A 58 -0.24 -13.71 -0.20
CA ASP A 58 -0.26 -14.37 1.12
C ASP A 58 0.89 -13.95 2.04
N ARG A 59 1.87 -13.23 1.50
CA ARG A 59 2.98 -12.66 2.28
C ARG A 59 3.02 -11.14 2.24
N CYS A 60 1.94 -10.50 1.77
CA CYS A 60 1.78 -9.05 1.75
C CYS A 60 0.65 -8.62 2.67
N MET A 61 0.80 -7.44 3.27
CA MET A 61 -0.26 -6.79 4.01
C MET A 61 -0.25 -5.30 3.74
N PHE A 62 -1.40 -4.71 3.44
CA PHE A 62 -1.51 -3.26 3.33
C PHE A 62 -1.36 -2.60 4.68
N GLU A 63 -0.67 -1.46 4.71
CA GLU A 63 -0.51 -0.65 5.90
C GLU A 63 -0.75 0.84 5.61
N SER A 64 -1.28 1.55 6.59
CA SER A 64 -1.58 2.98 6.43
C SER A 64 -0.37 3.88 6.61
N ASN A 65 0.64 3.44 7.36
CA ASN A 65 1.74 4.27 7.82
C ASN A 65 1.28 5.56 8.56
N PHE A 66 0.07 5.51 9.14
CA PHE A 66 -0.47 6.61 9.93
C PHE A 66 0.09 6.59 11.37
N PRO A 67 0.28 7.75 11.96
CA PRO A 67 -0.10 9.10 11.49
C PRO A 67 0.88 9.79 10.54
N VAL A 68 2.00 9.17 10.19
CA VAL A 68 3.06 9.81 9.40
C VAL A 68 2.55 10.26 8.02
N ASP A 69 1.80 9.41 7.33
CA ASP A 69 1.25 9.69 6.01
C ASP A 69 0.08 10.68 6.00
N LYS A 70 -0.40 11.09 7.17
CA LYS A 70 -1.49 12.08 7.29
C LYS A 70 -1.16 13.42 6.63
N GLU A 71 0.11 13.78 6.54
CA GLU A 71 0.55 14.99 5.86
C GLU A 71 0.31 14.95 4.35
N CYS A 72 0.30 13.76 3.77
CA CYS A 72 0.20 13.57 2.32
C CYS A 72 -1.22 13.23 1.87
N VAL A 73 -1.97 12.49 2.68
CA VAL A 73 -3.23 11.89 2.25
C VAL A 73 -4.16 11.63 3.44
N SER A 74 -5.47 11.71 3.22
CA SER A 74 -6.45 11.29 4.23
C SER A 74 -6.46 9.75 4.35
N TYR A 75 -6.78 9.26 5.54
CA TYR A 75 -6.91 7.82 5.80
C TYR A 75 -7.89 7.14 4.85
N ARG A 76 -9.05 7.77 4.61
CA ARG A 76 -10.06 7.27 3.66
C ARG A 76 -9.52 7.17 2.24
N THR A 77 -8.85 8.20 1.75
CA THR A 77 -8.26 8.23 0.41
C THR A 77 -7.23 7.13 0.24
N LEU A 78 -6.36 6.93 1.24
CA LEU A 78 -5.35 5.88 1.22
C LEU A 78 -5.97 4.49 1.10
N TRP A 79 -6.95 4.15 1.94
CA TRP A 79 -7.59 2.83 1.89
C TRP A 79 -8.43 2.61 0.62
N ASN A 80 -9.04 3.65 0.09
CA ASN A 80 -9.70 3.57 -1.22
C ASN A 80 -8.68 3.34 -2.35
N MET A 81 -7.51 3.96 -2.27
CA MET A 81 -6.42 3.70 -3.20
C MET A 81 -5.97 2.23 -3.15
N PHE A 82 -5.78 1.63 -1.96
CA PHE A 82 -5.44 0.21 -1.85
C PHE A 82 -6.51 -0.70 -2.47
N LYS A 83 -7.79 -0.36 -2.33
CA LYS A 83 -8.89 -1.10 -2.99
C LYS A 83 -8.77 -1.01 -4.52
N LEU A 84 -8.42 0.16 -5.04
CA LEU A 84 -8.18 0.36 -6.47
C LEU A 84 -6.96 -0.43 -6.96
N VAL A 85 -5.87 -0.46 -6.20
CA VAL A 85 -4.69 -1.27 -6.49
C VAL A 85 -5.08 -2.75 -6.58
N ALA A 86 -5.78 -3.27 -5.59
CA ALA A 86 -6.21 -4.67 -5.57
C ALA A 86 -7.15 -5.03 -6.73
N LYS A 87 -8.04 -4.11 -7.09
CA LYS A 87 -8.96 -4.27 -8.24
C LYS A 87 -8.19 -4.26 -9.55
N ARG A 88 -7.32 -3.28 -9.77
CA ARG A 88 -6.51 -3.13 -10.99
C ARG A 88 -5.58 -4.32 -11.18
N ALA A 89 -5.00 -4.83 -10.11
CA ALA A 89 -4.15 -6.01 -10.11
C ALA A 89 -4.91 -7.33 -10.39
N GLY A 90 -6.23 -7.30 -10.39
CA GLY A 90 -7.06 -8.49 -10.61
C GLY A 90 -6.97 -9.51 -9.48
N LEU A 91 -6.71 -9.07 -8.24
CA LEU A 91 -6.64 -9.98 -7.10
C LEU A 91 -7.98 -10.68 -6.88
N SER A 92 -7.92 -12.01 -6.66
CA SER A 92 -9.09 -12.80 -6.29
C SER A 92 -9.64 -12.38 -4.92
N THR A 93 -10.85 -12.84 -4.59
CA THR A 93 -11.45 -12.59 -3.27
C THR A 93 -10.54 -13.08 -2.13
N SER A 94 -9.96 -14.27 -2.28
CA SER A 94 -9.02 -14.85 -1.31
C SER A 94 -7.74 -14.02 -1.18
N GLU A 95 -7.17 -13.57 -2.30
CA GLU A 95 -5.98 -12.72 -2.32
C GLU A 95 -6.24 -11.35 -1.70
N LYS A 96 -7.40 -10.75 -1.99
CA LYS A 96 -7.83 -9.51 -1.31
C LYS A 96 -7.94 -9.70 0.20
N THR A 97 -8.57 -10.79 0.64
CA THR A 97 -8.64 -11.12 2.07
C THR A 97 -7.25 -11.25 2.68
N ALA A 98 -6.30 -11.86 1.97
CA ALA A 98 -4.91 -11.97 2.44
C ALA A 98 -4.29 -10.60 2.67
N VAL A 99 -4.22 -9.74 1.64
CA VAL A 99 -3.51 -8.45 1.72
C VAL A 99 -4.19 -7.44 2.64
N PHE A 100 -5.51 -7.51 2.83
CA PHE A 100 -6.26 -6.59 3.70
C PHE A 100 -6.33 -7.03 5.17
N SER A 101 -6.24 -8.33 5.46
CA SER A 101 -6.43 -8.80 6.85
C SER A 101 -5.69 -10.09 7.20
N ARG A 102 -5.86 -11.17 6.43
CA ARG A 102 -5.39 -12.51 6.84
C ARG A 102 -3.89 -12.59 7.09
N THR A 103 -3.08 -12.01 6.21
CA THR A 103 -1.62 -12.00 6.37
C THR A 103 -1.22 -11.30 7.67
N ALA A 104 -1.82 -10.14 7.96
CA ALA A 104 -1.56 -9.43 9.22
C ALA A 104 -2.00 -10.25 10.44
N GLN A 105 -3.18 -10.88 10.38
CA GLN A 105 -3.65 -11.75 11.47
C GLN A 105 -2.68 -12.89 11.77
N GLN A 106 -2.15 -13.53 10.73
CA GLN A 106 -1.19 -14.64 10.88
C GLN A 106 0.15 -14.16 11.43
N VAL A 107 0.71 -13.10 10.84
CA VAL A 107 2.04 -12.58 11.21
C VAL A 107 2.05 -12.04 12.63
N TYR A 108 1.03 -11.30 13.02
CA TYR A 108 0.90 -10.72 14.36
C TYR A 108 0.17 -11.64 15.36
N ARG A 109 -0.22 -12.84 14.95
CA ARG A 109 -0.94 -13.82 15.78
C ARG A 109 -2.21 -13.22 16.41
N LEU A 110 -2.97 -12.49 15.64
CA LEU A 110 -4.23 -11.89 16.06
C LEU A 110 -5.35 -12.95 15.99
N ASN A 111 -6.17 -12.97 17.02
CA ASN A 111 -7.32 -13.88 17.07
C ASN A 111 -8.51 -13.32 16.28
#